data_47b3420d036c4d5ceea98ab38c383258
#
_entry.id   47b3420d036c4d5ceea98ab38c383258
#
_cell.length_a   1.000
_cell.length_b   1.000
_cell.length_c   1.000
_cell.angle_alpha   90.00
_cell.angle_beta   90.00
_cell.angle_gamma   90.00
#
_symmetry.space_group_name_H-M   'P 1'
#
loop_
_entity.id
_entity.type
_entity.pdbx_description
1 polymer ?
#
loop_
_entity_poly.entity_id
_entity_poly.type
_entity_poly.pdbx_seq_one_letter_code
_entity_poly.pdbx_strand_id
1 'polypeptide(L)'
;GLAAGPAPAPAVPAPPAVETAAPARRRFRVFRAYLAALRVAASYLGFDLARRVRGERWAARRRPALHARNGRRVRRSILRLRGLFIKAGQLGSALTNLLPEPFRIELEGLQDRVPAGPPEAARARIEAELGAPVSALFASFDPLPVASASLAQVHRARLADGRDVAVKVQHADIEAIARLDLRAIETILRAVGRFFGIRGLREQFREIEAVILSELDFAQEARNAADIAPALGPGVSVPEVVPERSS
;
A
#
# COMPACT_ATOMS: atom_id res chain seq x y z
N GLY A 1 38.56 -9.20 36.73
CA GLY A 1 38.13 -9.27 35.36
C GLY A 1 36.82 -8.53 35.21
N LEU A 2 36.87 -7.30 34.67
CA LEU A 2 35.68 -6.51 34.32
C LEU A 2 35.12 -7.08 33.00
N ALA A 3 33.92 -7.66 33.03
CA ALA A 3 33.22 -8.09 31.85
C ALA A 3 32.73 -6.85 31.10
N ALA A 4 33.13 -6.71 29.84
CA ALA A 4 32.64 -5.68 28.93
C ALA A 4 31.13 -5.93 28.69
N GLY A 5 30.31 -4.89 28.92
CA GLY A 5 28.90 -4.91 28.62
C GLY A 5 28.64 -5.04 27.10
N PRO A 6 27.44 -5.50 26.68
CA PRO A 6 27.11 -5.67 25.28
C PRO A 6 27.20 -4.35 24.52
N ALA A 7 27.76 -4.40 23.32
CA ALA A 7 27.90 -3.25 22.44
C ALA A 7 26.53 -2.61 22.15
N PRO A 8 26.44 -1.27 22.05
CA PRO A 8 25.18 -0.60 21.72
C PRO A 8 24.72 -1.03 20.32
N ALA A 9 23.43 -1.32 20.20
CA ALA A 9 22.80 -1.64 18.92
C ALA A 9 23.04 -0.52 17.89
N PRO A 10 23.22 -0.84 16.59
CA PRO A 10 23.47 0.15 15.56
C PRO A 10 22.32 1.16 15.51
N ALA A 11 22.66 2.43 15.46
CA ALA A 11 21.70 3.52 15.39
C ALA A 11 20.81 3.35 14.14
N VAL A 12 19.50 3.23 14.36
CA VAL A 12 18.51 3.23 13.28
C VAL A 12 18.61 4.60 12.58
N PRO A 13 18.81 4.64 11.24
CA PRO A 13 18.88 5.91 10.53
C PRO A 13 17.58 6.69 10.74
N ALA A 14 17.71 7.99 11.02
CA ALA A 14 16.58 8.88 11.22
C ALA A 14 15.60 8.79 10.03
N PRO A 15 14.28 8.69 10.26
CA PRO A 15 13.32 8.66 9.18
C PRO A 15 13.42 9.95 8.35
N PRO A 16 13.23 9.85 7.01
CA PRO A 16 13.29 11.02 6.15
C PRO A 16 12.24 12.05 6.58
N ALA A 17 12.60 13.33 6.52
CA ALA A 17 11.78 14.47 6.95
C ALA A 17 10.33 14.31 6.47
N VAL A 18 9.39 14.50 7.40
CA VAL A 18 7.94 14.42 7.17
C VAL A 18 7.54 15.49 6.17
N GLU A 19 7.42 15.11 4.91
CA GLU A 19 6.79 15.94 3.90
C GLU A 19 5.28 15.89 4.17
N THR A 20 4.73 16.96 4.74
CA THR A 20 3.29 17.12 4.94
C THR A 20 2.58 17.14 3.60
N ALA A 21 2.29 15.95 3.07
CA ALA A 21 1.46 15.84 1.89
C ALA A 21 0.04 16.22 2.28
N ALA A 22 -0.32 17.48 1.99
CA ALA A 22 -1.71 17.91 2.04
C ALA A 22 -2.58 16.86 1.32
N PRO A 23 -3.71 16.39 1.91
CA PRO A 23 -4.56 15.38 1.29
C PRO A 23 -4.98 15.90 -0.08
N ALA A 24 -4.44 15.31 -1.14
CA ALA A 24 -4.85 15.65 -2.50
C ALA A 24 -6.36 15.47 -2.56
N ARG A 25 -7.11 16.55 -2.76
CA ARG A 25 -8.58 16.60 -2.67
C ARG A 25 -9.17 15.35 -3.31
N ARG A 26 -9.92 14.56 -2.56
CA ARG A 26 -10.40 13.19 -2.92
C ARG A 26 -10.94 13.10 -4.36
N ARG A 27 -11.69 14.11 -4.83
CA ARG A 27 -12.23 14.18 -6.18
C ARG A 27 -11.17 14.22 -7.30
N PHE A 28 -9.97 14.74 -7.03
CA PHE A 28 -8.89 14.78 -8.02
C PHE A 28 -8.09 13.48 -8.11
N ARG A 29 -8.16 12.61 -7.08
CA ARG A 29 -7.49 11.30 -7.12
C ARG A 29 -8.07 10.43 -8.22
N VAL A 30 -9.39 10.23 -8.19
CA VAL A 30 -10.11 9.40 -9.16
C VAL A 30 -9.95 9.95 -10.57
N PHE A 31 -10.07 11.27 -10.74
CA PHE A 31 -9.83 11.92 -12.04
C PHE A 31 -8.41 11.65 -12.56
N ARG A 32 -7.38 11.75 -11.70
CA ARG A 32 -5.99 11.47 -12.08
C ARG A 32 -5.79 10.00 -12.47
N ALA A 33 -6.44 9.06 -11.77
CA ALA A 33 -6.39 7.64 -12.11
C ALA A 33 -6.99 7.39 -13.50
N TYR A 34 -8.18 7.93 -13.78
CA TYR A 34 -8.80 7.81 -15.09
C TYR A 34 -7.98 8.48 -16.21
N LEU A 35 -7.41 9.64 -15.95
CA LEU A 35 -6.55 10.32 -16.93
C LEU A 35 -5.29 9.50 -17.25
N ALA A 36 -4.71 8.84 -16.24
CA ALA A 36 -3.57 7.94 -16.45
C ALA A 36 -3.98 6.72 -17.30
N ALA A 37 -5.10 6.10 -16.98
CA ALA A 37 -5.65 4.97 -17.75
C ALA A 37 -5.95 5.36 -19.20
N LEU A 38 -6.58 6.52 -19.42
CA LEU A 38 -6.89 7.04 -20.76
C LEU A 38 -5.61 7.28 -21.57
N ARG A 39 -4.56 7.85 -20.98
CA ARG A 39 -3.26 8.06 -21.65
C ARG A 39 -2.61 6.75 -22.07
N VAL A 40 -2.71 5.71 -21.23
CA VAL A 40 -2.21 4.37 -21.55
C VAL A 40 -3.02 3.77 -22.68
N ALA A 41 -4.36 3.80 -22.61
CA ALA A 41 -5.25 3.31 -23.65
C ALA A 41 -4.99 4.02 -24.99
N ALA A 42 -4.92 5.35 -25.00
CA ALA A 42 -4.62 6.12 -26.21
C ALA A 42 -3.25 5.76 -26.80
N SER A 43 -2.26 5.46 -25.97
CA SER A 43 -0.93 5.01 -26.41
C SER A 43 -0.99 3.65 -27.14
N TYR A 44 -1.80 2.71 -26.64
CA TYR A 44 -2.00 1.42 -27.30
C TYR A 44 -2.83 1.54 -28.60
N LEU A 45 -3.88 2.36 -28.57
CA LEU A 45 -4.69 2.65 -29.77
C LEU A 45 -3.87 3.26 -30.89
N GLY A 46 -3.09 4.29 -30.57
CA GLY A 46 -2.21 4.92 -31.54
C GLY A 46 -1.15 3.95 -32.08
N PHE A 47 -0.65 3.04 -31.23
CA PHE A 47 0.25 1.99 -31.69
C PHE A 47 -0.44 0.98 -32.61
N ASP A 48 -1.68 0.56 -32.30
CA ASP A 48 -2.42 -0.37 -33.14
C ASP A 48 -2.75 0.25 -34.53
N LEU A 49 -3.11 1.54 -34.54
CA LEU A 49 -3.31 2.27 -35.79
C LEU A 49 -2.01 2.34 -36.60
N ALA A 50 -0.89 2.68 -35.97
CA ALA A 50 0.41 2.69 -36.61
C ALA A 50 0.84 1.30 -37.13
N ARG A 51 0.48 0.22 -36.41
CA ARG A 51 0.70 -1.16 -36.81
C ARG A 51 -0.04 -1.49 -38.12
N ARG A 52 -1.28 -1.03 -38.26
CA ARG A 52 -2.08 -1.25 -39.48
C ARG A 52 -1.42 -0.61 -40.72
N VAL A 53 -0.74 0.52 -40.55
CA VAL A 53 -0.05 1.24 -41.63
C VAL A 53 1.35 0.69 -41.89
N ARG A 54 2.13 0.39 -40.81
CA ARG A 54 3.56 0.04 -40.90
C ARG A 54 3.84 -1.45 -40.90
N GLY A 55 2.83 -2.26 -40.65
CA GLY A 55 2.89 -3.71 -40.65
C GLY A 55 3.38 -4.32 -39.34
N GLU A 56 3.20 -5.65 -39.27
CA GLU A 56 3.48 -6.40 -38.02
C GLU A 56 4.97 -6.49 -37.69
N ARG A 57 5.87 -6.53 -38.68
CA ARG A 57 7.32 -6.55 -38.41
C ARG A 57 7.80 -5.31 -37.69
N TRP A 58 7.26 -4.14 -38.06
CA TRP A 58 7.53 -2.89 -37.35
C TRP A 58 6.98 -2.92 -35.92
N ALA A 59 5.75 -3.42 -35.76
CA ALA A 59 5.07 -3.52 -34.46
C ALA A 59 5.82 -4.47 -33.51
N ALA A 60 6.21 -5.65 -33.96
CA ALA A 60 6.93 -6.64 -33.17
C ALA A 60 8.21 -6.06 -32.54
N ARG A 61 8.99 -5.29 -33.32
CA ARG A 61 10.20 -4.65 -32.84
C ARG A 61 9.96 -3.55 -31.79
N ARG A 62 8.80 -2.88 -31.81
CA ARG A 62 8.51 -1.72 -30.96
C ARG A 62 7.57 -2.03 -29.79
N ARG A 63 6.90 -3.16 -29.82
CA ARG A 63 5.94 -3.59 -28.78
C ARG A 63 6.55 -3.66 -27.38
N PRO A 64 7.75 -4.26 -27.17
CA PRO A 64 8.35 -4.30 -25.84
C PRO A 64 8.62 -2.91 -25.27
N ALA A 65 9.14 -1.98 -26.09
CA ALA A 65 9.39 -0.59 -25.66
C ALA A 65 8.09 0.18 -25.34
N LEU A 66 6.98 -0.13 -26.06
CA LEU A 66 5.67 0.41 -25.74
C LEU A 66 5.18 -0.08 -24.37
N HIS A 67 5.29 -1.39 -24.10
CA HIS A 67 4.92 -1.97 -22.82
C HIS A 67 5.71 -1.36 -21.66
N ALA A 68 7.04 -1.31 -21.75
CA ALA A 68 7.90 -0.68 -20.76
C ALA A 68 7.55 0.80 -20.52
N ARG A 69 7.33 1.58 -21.59
CA ARG A 69 6.93 2.99 -21.48
C ARG A 69 5.60 3.16 -20.75
N ASN A 70 4.62 2.32 -21.05
CA ASN A 70 3.32 2.37 -20.38
C ASN A 70 3.39 1.85 -18.95
N GLY A 71 4.20 0.83 -18.65
CA GLY A 71 4.51 0.39 -17.30
C GLY A 71 5.07 1.54 -16.45
N ARG A 72 6.07 2.27 -16.96
CA ARG A 72 6.62 3.47 -16.29
C ARG A 72 5.58 4.56 -16.06
N ARG A 73 4.64 4.76 -16.98
CA ARG A 73 3.54 5.73 -16.81
C ARG A 73 2.61 5.32 -15.67
N VAL A 74 2.23 4.04 -15.65
CA VAL A 74 1.38 3.49 -14.60
C VAL A 74 2.09 3.55 -13.25
N ARG A 75 3.35 3.09 -13.16
CA ARG A 75 4.16 3.19 -11.94
C ARG A 75 4.21 4.62 -11.40
N ARG A 76 4.52 5.60 -12.24
CA ARG A 76 4.55 7.03 -11.82
C ARG A 76 3.19 7.51 -11.34
N SER A 77 2.10 7.06 -11.95
CA SER A 77 0.75 7.43 -11.52
C SER A 77 0.39 6.80 -10.19
N ILE A 78 0.72 5.52 -9.97
CA ILE A 78 0.56 4.80 -8.72
C ILE A 78 1.32 5.51 -7.59
N LEU A 79 2.60 5.83 -7.79
CA LEU A 79 3.41 6.53 -6.79
C LEU A 79 2.88 7.93 -6.45
N ARG A 80 2.24 8.63 -7.39
CA ARG A 80 1.59 9.93 -7.15
C ARG A 80 0.26 9.80 -6.42
N LEU A 81 -0.48 8.73 -6.69
CA LEU A 81 -1.77 8.45 -6.07
C LEU A 81 -1.58 7.91 -4.65
N ARG A 82 -0.50 7.15 -4.39
CA ARG A 82 -0.18 6.52 -3.09
C ARG A 82 -1.31 5.61 -2.58
N GLY A 83 -1.23 5.20 -1.31
CA GLY A 83 -2.28 4.41 -0.66
C GLY A 83 -2.58 3.10 -1.41
N LEU A 84 -3.84 2.80 -1.59
CA LEU A 84 -4.30 1.56 -2.20
C LEU A 84 -3.78 1.32 -3.62
N PHE A 85 -3.49 2.37 -4.38
CA PHE A 85 -2.92 2.19 -5.72
C PHE A 85 -1.54 1.52 -5.68
N ILE A 86 -0.72 1.79 -4.64
CA ILE A 86 0.57 1.10 -4.45
C ILE A 86 0.31 -0.39 -4.19
N LYS A 87 -0.57 -0.70 -3.24
CA LYS A 87 -0.89 -2.09 -2.89
C LYS A 87 -1.50 -2.87 -4.06
N ALA A 88 -2.47 -2.28 -4.75
CA ALA A 88 -3.05 -2.87 -5.95
C ALA A 88 -2.01 -3.07 -7.07
N GLY A 89 -1.07 -2.14 -7.23
CA GLY A 89 0.02 -2.26 -8.19
C GLY A 89 0.99 -3.39 -7.85
N GLN A 90 1.30 -3.58 -6.57
CA GLN A 90 2.15 -4.68 -6.09
C GLN A 90 1.49 -6.04 -6.30
N LEU A 91 0.23 -6.19 -5.86
CA LEU A 91 -0.54 -7.42 -6.08
C LEU A 91 -0.72 -7.69 -7.59
N GLY A 92 -1.01 -6.63 -8.37
CA GLY A 92 -1.10 -6.74 -9.83
C GLY A 92 0.21 -7.14 -10.51
N SER A 93 1.38 -6.76 -9.95
CA SER A 93 2.68 -7.17 -10.50
C SER A 93 2.95 -8.67 -10.31
N ALA A 94 2.35 -9.29 -9.29
CA ALA A 94 2.45 -10.73 -9.05
C ALA A 94 1.60 -11.56 -10.05
N LEU A 95 0.66 -10.93 -10.76
CA LEU A 95 -0.17 -11.60 -11.77
C LEU A 95 0.61 -11.79 -13.08
N THR A 96 1.49 -12.77 -13.11
CA THR A 96 2.44 -13.00 -14.21
C THR A 96 1.77 -13.29 -15.57
N ASN A 97 0.56 -13.82 -15.57
CA ASN A 97 -0.13 -14.24 -16.79
C ASN A 97 -0.94 -13.13 -17.49
N LEU A 98 -1.09 -11.96 -16.88
CA LEU A 98 -1.97 -10.89 -17.40
C LEU A 98 -1.22 -9.72 -18.00
N LEU A 99 -0.03 -9.43 -17.51
CA LEU A 99 0.73 -8.28 -17.92
C LEU A 99 1.94 -8.70 -18.76
N PRO A 100 2.20 -8.05 -19.90
CA PRO A 100 3.44 -8.28 -20.65
C PRO A 100 4.66 -8.04 -19.76
N GLU A 101 5.67 -8.89 -19.84
CA GLU A 101 6.86 -8.85 -19.00
C GLU A 101 7.50 -7.46 -18.91
N PRO A 102 7.74 -6.71 -20.03
CA PRO A 102 8.34 -5.37 -19.93
C PRO A 102 7.46 -4.35 -19.20
N PHE A 103 6.15 -4.60 -19.08
CA PHE A 103 5.24 -3.77 -18.28
C PHE A 103 5.31 -4.15 -16.80
N ARG A 104 5.33 -5.46 -16.52
CA ARG A 104 5.35 -6.04 -15.17
C ARG A 104 6.63 -5.64 -14.41
N ILE A 105 7.81 -5.76 -15.04
CA ILE A 105 9.09 -5.34 -14.47
C ILE A 105 9.06 -3.90 -13.94
N GLU A 106 8.38 -3.01 -14.63
CA GLU A 106 8.25 -1.61 -14.18
C GLU A 106 7.40 -1.46 -12.91
N LEU A 107 6.51 -2.41 -12.61
CA LEU A 107 5.67 -2.42 -11.41
C LEU A 107 6.32 -3.16 -10.22
N GLU A 108 7.21 -4.11 -10.47
CA GLU A 108 7.92 -4.87 -9.42
C GLU A 108 8.70 -3.98 -8.45
N GLY A 109 9.14 -2.81 -8.91
CA GLY A 109 9.84 -1.83 -8.07
C GLY A 109 8.93 -0.95 -7.20
N LEU A 110 7.61 -1.23 -7.11
CA LEU A 110 6.72 -0.54 -6.20
C LEU A 110 7.00 -0.98 -4.75
N GLN A 111 7.57 -0.08 -3.96
CA GLN A 111 7.86 -0.34 -2.56
C GLN A 111 6.75 0.19 -1.66
N ASP A 112 6.50 -0.49 -0.53
CA ASP A 112 5.51 -0.11 0.49
C ASP A 112 5.90 1.10 1.35
N ARG A 113 7.03 1.74 1.08
CA ARG A 113 7.45 2.91 1.84
C ARG A 113 6.62 4.13 1.45
N VAL A 114 5.66 4.44 2.29
CA VAL A 114 4.85 5.66 2.19
C VAL A 114 5.36 6.63 3.27
N PRO A 115 5.57 7.92 2.96
CA PRO A 115 5.88 8.90 3.99
C PRO A 115 4.82 8.86 5.09
N ALA A 116 5.29 8.96 6.34
CA ALA A 116 4.40 9.01 7.49
C ALA A 116 3.39 10.16 7.38
N GLY A 117 2.18 9.91 7.89
CA GLY A 117 1.18 10.95 8.07
C GLY A 117 1.58 11.93 9.18
N PRO A 118 0.88 13.09 9.30
CA PRO A 118 1.12 14.01 10.38
C PRO A 118 0.91 13.34 11.75
N PRO A 119 1.78 13.58 12.76
CA PRO A 119 1.65 13.00 14.09
C PRO A 119 0.30 13.27 14.74
N GLU A 120 -0.26 14.46 14.51
CA GLU A 120 -1.56 14.88 15.02
C GLU A 120 -2.71 14.01 14.47
N ALA A 121 -2.60 13.56 13.23
CA ALA A 121 -3.61 12.68 12.64
C ALA A 121 -3.60 11.28 13.27
N ALA A 122 -2.42 10.74 13.60
CA ALA A 122 -2.31 9.48 14.31
C ALA A 122 -2.89 9.58 15.73
N ARG A 123 -2.52 10.64 16.45
CA ARG A 123 -3.07 10.92 17.78
C ARG A 123 -4.59 11.02 17.77
N ALA A 124 -5.14 11.84 16.88
CA ALA A 124 -6.59 12.03 16.75
C ALA A 124 -7.31 10.72 16.42
N ARG A 125 -6.71 9.85 15.59
CA ARG A 125 -7.28 8.54 15.29
C ARG A 125 -7.30 7.62 16.52
N ILE A 126 -6.20 7.54 17.28
CA ILE A 126 -6.12 6.75 18.50
C ILE A 126 -7.17 7.23 19.51
N GLU A 127 -7.26 8.53 19.74
CA GLU A 127 -8.19 9.12 20.70
C GLU A 127 -9.66 8.91 20.30
N ALA A 128 -9.95 8.99 19.00
CA ALA A 128 -11.30 8.72 18.48
C ALA A 128 -11.72 7.25 18.62
N GLU A 129 -10.82 6.32 18.38
CA GLU A 129 -11.11 4.88 18.44
C GLU A 129 -11.16 4.36 19.89
N LEU A 130 -10.26 4.81 20.74
CA LEU A 130 -10.14 4.32 22.11
C LEU A 130 -10.88 5.18 23.15
N GLY A 131 -11.47 6.31 22.72
CA GLY A 131 -12.34 7.15 23.56
C GLY A 131 -11.63 7.88 24.69
N ALA A 132 -10.29 7.98 24.68
CA ALA A 132 -9.51 8.65 25.72
C ALA A 132 -8.28 9.33 25.13
N PRO A 133 -7.74 10.39 25.78
CA PRO A 133 -6.51 11.04 25.37
C PRO A 133 -5.32 10.07 25.35
N VAL A 134 -4.40 10.23 24.40
CA VAL A 134 -3.18 9.40 24.30
C VAL A 134 -2.40 9.36 25.60
N SER A 135 -2.35 10.48 26.34
CA SER A 135 -1.67 10.60 27.66
C SER A 135 -2.35 9.78 28.77
N ALA A 136 -3.62 9.42 28.63
CA ALA A 136 -4.32 8.53 29.56
C ALA A 136 -4.23 7.06 29.12
N LEU A 137 -3.97 6.80 27.85
CA LEU A 137 -3.88 5.45 27.28
C LEU A 137 -2.48 4.87 27.46
N PHE A 138 -1.43 5.70 27.38
CA PHE A 138 -0.03 5.28 27.39
C PHE A 138 0.79 6.12 28.36
N ALA A 139 1.71 5.49 29.09
CA ALA A 139 2.70 6.21 29.91
C ALA A 139 3.66 7.05 29.05
N SER A 140 3.98 6.58 27.84
CA SER A 140 4.67 7.37 26.82
C SER A 140 4.23 6.93 25.41
N PHE A 141 4.19 7.87 24.49
CA PHE A 141 3.87 7.65 23.08
C PHE A 141 4.81 8.47 22.20
N ASP A 142 5.51 7.80 21.27
CA ASP A 142 6.38 8.50 20.33
C ASP A 142 5.52 9.05 19.17
N PRO A 143 5.47 10.37 18.96
CA PRO A 143 4.72 10.97 17.87
C PRO A 143 5.30 10.65 16.51
N LEU A 144 6.58 10.26 16.41
CA LEU A 144 7.21 9.85 15.16
C LEU A 144 7.05 8.34 14.98
N PRO A 145 6.51 7.89 13.85
CA PRO A 145 6.36 6.46 13.61
C PRO A 145 7.71 5.79 13.34
N VAL A 146 7.90 4.59 13.86
CA VAL A 146 9.04 3.72 13.56
C VAL A 146 8.95 3.10 12.16
N ALA A 147 7.72 2.97 11.63
CA ALA A 147 7.45 2.48 10.28
C ALA A 147 6.18 3.11 9.72
N SER A 148 6.12 3.26 8.40
CA SER A 148 4.92 3.70 7.69
C SER A 148 4.76 2.91 6.40
N ALA A 149 3.56 2.37 6.19
CA ALA A 149 3.16 1.58 5.02
C ALA A 149 1.97 2.24 4.30
N SER A 150 1.43 1.58 3.29
CA SER A 150 0.36 2.13 2.44
C SER A 150 -0.95 2.42 3.19
N LEU A 151 -1.26 1.67 4.23
CA LEU A 151 -2.54 1.72 4.94
C LEU A 151 -2.42 2.19 6.40
N ALA A 152 -1.23 2.06 6.99
CA ALA A 152 -1.01 2.29 8.41
C ALA A 152 0.41 2.78 8.71
N GLN A 153 0.59 3.29 9.92
CA GLN A 153 1.89 3.58 10.51
C GLN A 153 2.00 2.96 11.89
N VAL A 154 3.23 2.68 12.34
CA VAL A 154 3.51 2.02 13.62
C VAL A 154 4.30 2.97 14.50
N HIS A 155 3.82 3.18 15.72
CA HIS A 155 4.45 4.02 16.73
C HIS A 155 4.94 3.18 17.89
N ARG A 156 6.02 3.63 18.54
CA ARG A 156 6.43 3.08 19.84
C ARG A 156 5.62 3.74 20.94
N ALA A 157 5.17 2.94 21.89
CA ALA A 157 4.53 3.43 23.10
C ALA A 157 4.90 2.55 24.29
N ARG A 158 4.61 3.03 25.51
CA ARG A 158 4.75 2.28 26.76
C ARG A 158 3.44 2.32 27.51
N LEU A 159 2.98 1.18 27.97
CA LEU A 159 1.80 1.04 28.81
C LEU A 159 2.10 1.51 30.26
N ALA A 160 1.04 1.75 31.02
CA ALA A 160 1.17 2.14 32.44
C ALA A 160 1.83 1.06 33.33
N ASP A 161 1.73 -0.22 32.92
CA ASP A 161 2.39 -1.36 33.59
C ASP A 161 3.89 -1.49 33.21
N GLY A 162 4.43 -0.60 32.36
CA GLY A 162 5.81 -0.56 31.94
C GLY A 162 6.14 -1.37 30.67
N ARG A 163 5.22 -2.13 30.11
CA ARG A 163 5.44 -2.87 28.87
C ARG A 163 5.63 -1.93 27.68
N ASP A 164 6.66 -2.19 26.87
CA ASP A 164 6.83 -1.51 25.56
C ASP A 164 5.91 -2.17 24.53
N VAL A 165 5.21 -1.37 23.76
CA VAL A 165 4.25 -1.82 22.74
C VAL A 165 4.46 -1.10 21.41
N ALA A 166 4.07 -1.78 20.32
CA ALA A 166 3.96 -1.20 18.98
C ALA A 166 2.48 -0.86 18.72
N VAL A 167 2.18 0.41 18.52
CA VAL A 167 0.83 0.89 18.21
C VAL A 167 0.70 1.05 16.71
N LYS A 168 -0.05 0.17 16.07
CA LYS A 168 -0.37 0.22 14.65
C LYS A 168 -1.61 1.08 14.44
N VAL A 169 -1.47 2.18 13.70
CA VAL A 169 -2.52 3.18 13.50
C VAL A 169 -2.82 3.30 12.03
N GLN A 170 -4.08 3.12 11.65
CA GLN A 170 -4.52 3.34 10.27
C GLN A 170 -4.39 4.83 9.90
N HIS A 171 -4.03 5.09 8.63
CA HIS A 171 -4.04 6.46 8.13
C HIS A 171 -5.46 7.04 8.17
N ALA A 172 -5.55 8.32 8.49
CA ALA A 172 -6.84 9.02 8.53
C ALA A 172 -7.61 8.84 7.21
N ASP A 173 -8.92 8.60 7.29
CA ASP A 173 -9.81 8.42 6.13
C ASP A 173 -9.50 7.24 5.20
N ILE A 174 -8.59 6.32 5.60
CA ILE A 174 -8.14 5.24 4.71
C ILE A 174 -9.29 4.38 4.18
N GLU A 175 -10.29 4.07 4.98
CA GLU A 175 -11.44 3.27 4.56
C GLU A 175 -12.26 3.96 3.47
N ALA A 176 -12.54 5.27 3.65
CA ALA A 176 -13.29 6.04 2.66
C ALA A 176 -12.50 6.21 1.36
N ILE A 177 -11.17 6.42 1.48
CA ILE A 177 -10.27 6.50 0.32
C ILE A 177 -10.19 5.13 -0.35
N ALA A 178 -10.09 4.04 0.41
CA ALA A 178 -10.03 2.67 -0.07
C ALA A 178 -11.22 2.34 -0.97
N ARG A 179 -12.42 2.58 -0.50
CA ARG A 179 -13.64 2.32 -1.28
C ARG A 179 -13.68 3.11 -2.59
N LEU A 180 -13.21 4.36 -2.59
CA LEU A 180 -13.14 5.18 -3.80
C LEU A 180 -12.08 4.67 -4.77
N ASP A 181 -10.89 4.35 -4.26
CA ASP A 181 -9.76 3.87 -5.06
C ASP A 181 -10.10 2.50 -5.68
N LEU A 182 -10.70 1.56 -4.91
CA LEU A 182 -11.12 0.24 -5.40
C LEU A 182 -12.17 0.37 -6.52
N ARG A 183 -13.18 1.22 -6.36
CA ARG A 183 -14.16 1.48 -7.44
C ARG A 183 -13.51 2.05 -8.69
N ALA A 184 -12.54 2.95 -8.54
CA ALA A 184 -11.81 3.52 -9.66
C ALA A 184 -10.97 2.45 -10.37
N ILE A 185 -10.27 1.60 -9.62
CA ILE A 185 -9.47 0.49 -10.15
C ILE A 185 -10.37 -0.52 -10.88
N GLU A 186 -11.47 -0.94 -10.26
CA GLU A 186 -12.44 -1.85 -10.89
C GLU A 186 -12.96 -1.31 -12.22
N THR A 187 -13.33 -0.03 -12.24
CA THR A 187 -13.84 0.61 -13.46
C THR A 187 -12.78 0.66 -14.55
N ILE A 188 -11.53 0.98 -14.21
CA ILE A 188 -10.40 0.99 -15.14
C ILE A 188 -10.15 -0.43 -15.68
N LEU A 189 -10.06 -1.43 -14.80
CA LEU A 189 -9.81 -2.82 -15.21
C LEU A 189 -10.94 -3.39 -16.06
N ARG A 190 -12.20 -3.05 -15.74
CA ARG A 190 -13.37 -3.43 -16.55
C ARG A 190 -13.28 -2.83 -17.95
N ALA A 191 -12.93 -1.54 -18.06
CA ALA A 191 -12.76 -0.88 -19.36
C ALA A 191 -11.58 -1.49 -20.15
N VAL A 192 -10.46 -1.77 -19.50
CA VAL A 192 -9.28 -2.42 -20.09
C VAL A 192 -9.63 -3.83 -20.56
N GLY A 193 -10.26 -4.64 -19.70
CA GLY A 193 -10.67 -6.02 -20.06
C GLY A 193 -11.60 -6.05 -21.27
N ARG A 194 -12.61 -5.15 -21.30
CA ARG A 194 -13.54 -5.02 -22.43
C ARG A 194 -12.85 -4.58 -23.72
N PHE A 195 -11.96 -3.60 -23.61
CA PHE A 195 -11.29 -3.00 -24.77
C PHE A 195 -10.23 -3.91 -25.38
N PHE A 196 -9.44 -4.58 -24.54
CA PHE A 196 -8.34 -5.45 -24.98
C PHE A 196 -8.74 -6.93 -25.07
N GLY A 197 -10.00 -7.28 -24.77
CA GLY A 197 -10.47 -8.66 -24.78
C GLY A 197 -9.83 -9.56 -23.72
N ILE A 198 -9.30 -8.97 -22.62
CA ILE A 198 -8.65 -9.72 -21.56
C ILE A 198 -9.73 -10.31 -20.64
N ARG A 199 -9.81 -11.64 -20.63
CA ARG A 199 -10.74 -12.38 -19.75
C ARG A 199 -10.10 -12.58 -18.36
N GLY A 200 -10.93 -12.73 -17.32
CA GLY A 200 -10.47 -13.05 -15.97
C GLY A 200 -10.01 -11.84 -15.11
N LEU A 201 -9.88 -10.63 -15.69
CA LEU A 201 -9.45 -9.43 -14.93
C LEU A 201 -10.38 -9.08 -13.76
N ARG A 202 -11.68 -9.38 -13.90
CA ARG A 202 -12.67 -9.08 -12.86
C ARG A 202 -12.55 -10.02 -11.67
N GLU A 203 -12.35 -11.30 -11.94
CA GLU A 203 -12.17 -12.35 -10.93
C GLU A 203 -10.92 -12.07 -10.13
N GLN A 204 -9.83 -11.78 -10.80
CA GLN A 204 -8.57 -11.44 -10.15
C GLN A 204 -8.62 -10.11 -9.39
N PHE A 205 -9.37 -9.12 -9.89
CA PHE A 205 -9.59 -7.90 -9.13
C PHE A 205 -10.32 -8.17 -7.82
N ARG A 206 -11.31 -9.08 -7.80
CA ARG A 206 -12.03 -9.44 -6.57
C ARG A 206 -11.12 -10.12 -5.54
N GLU A 207 -10.19 -10.94 -5.98
CA GLU A 207 -9.18 -11.53 -5.08
C GLU A 207 -8.28 -10.44 -4.47
N ILE A 208 -7.79 -9.51 -5.31
CA ILE A 208 -7.02 -8.36 -4.85
C ILE A 208 -7.83 -7.48 -3.90
N GLU A 209 -9.08 -7.21 -4.22
CA GLU A 209 -10.00 -6.41 -3.39
C GLU A 209 -10.19 -7.07 -2.02
N ALA A 210 -10.43 -8.39 -1.99
CA ALA A 210 -10.59 -9.13 -0.75
C ALA A 210 -9.34 -9.06 0.13
N VAL A 211 -8.14 -9.23 -0.45
CA VAL A 211 -6.86 -9.09 0.27
C VAL A 211 -6.68 -7.67 0.81
N ILE A 212 -6.98 -6.64 0.01
CA ILE A 212 -6.86 -5.25 0.45
C ILE A 212 -7.84 -4.94 1.59
N LEU A 213 -9.08 -5.40 1.49
CA LEU A 213 -10.09 -5.17 2.53
C LEU A 213 -9.76 -5.91 3.82
N SER A 214 -9.20 -7.13 3.75
CA SER A 214 -8.75 -7.86 4.94
C SER A 214 -7.58 -7.16 5.64
N GLU A 215 -6.70 -6.46 4.93
CA GLU A 215 -5.63 -5.67 5.54
C GLU A 215 -6.13 -4.41 6.27
N LEU A 216 -7.36 -3.99 6.05
CA LEU A 216 -8.00 -2.90 6.78
C LEU A 216 -8.69 -3.37 8.06
N ASP A 217 -8.92 -4.68 8.22
CA ASP A 217 -9.52 -5.29 9.40
C ASP A 217 -8.43 -5.70 10.41
N PHE A 218 -8.06 -4.77 11.29
CA PHE A 218 -7.05 -5.03 12.32
C PHE A 218 -7.52 -6.02 13.38
N ALA A 219 -8.84 -6.12 13.62
CA ALA A 219 -9.38 -7.13 14.50
C ALA A 219 -9.19 -8.54 13.91
N GLN A 220 -9.34 -8.71 12.60
CA GLN A 220 -9.03 -9.97 11.94
C GLN A 220 -7.52 -10.27 11.97
N GLU A 221 -6.67 -9.27 11.79
CA GLU A 221 -5.21 -9.42 11.90
C GLU A 221 -4.81 -9.90 13.31
N ALA A 222 -5.42 -9.32 14.35
CA ALA A 222 -5.20 -9.74 15.73
C ALA A 222 -5.62 -11.20 15.98
N ARG A 223 -6.80 -11.61 15.46
CA ARG A 223 -7.25 -13.01 15.53
C ARG A 223 -6.29 -13.95 14.81
N ASN A 224 -5.89 -13.60 13.59
CA ASN A 224 -4.93 -14.40 12.81
C ASN A 224 -3.58 -14.56 13.54
N ALA A 225 -3.09 -13.51 14.19
CA ALA A 225 -1.86 -13.56 14.98
C ALA A 225 -2.00 -14.54 16.16
N ALA A 226 -3.12 -14.50 16.88
CA ALA A 226 -3.40 -15.41 17.99
C ALA A 226 -3.53 -16.89 17.52
N ASP A 227 -4.16 -17.11 16.36
CA ASP A 227 -4.34 -18.45 15.79
C ASP A 227 -3.02 -19.07 15.30
N ILE A 228 -2.11 -18.25 14.77
CA ILE A 228 -0.83 -18.72 14.25
C ILE A 228 0.19 -18.96 15.38
N ALA A 229 0.15 -18.16 16.45
CA ALA A 229 1.13 -18.19 17.52
C ALA A 229 1.41 -19.61 18.08
N PRO A 230 0.40 -20.49 18.34
CA PRO A 230 0.64 -21.85 18.85
C PRO A 230 1.30 -22.79 17.83
N ALA A 231 1.17 -22.51 16.54
CA ALA A 231 1.72 -23.35 15.47
C ALA A 231 3.18 -23.02 15.13
N LEU A 232 3.72 -21.93 15.67
CA LEU A 232 5.09 -21.51 15.41
C LEU A 232 6.05 -22.20 16.36
N GLY A 233 7.14 -22.73 15.81
CA GLY A 233 8.17 -23.43 16.58
C GLY A 233 9.00 -22.51 17.47
N PRO A 234 9.83 -23.09 18.35
CA PRO A 234 10.69 -22.34 19.24
C PRO A 234 11.65 -21.43 18.43
N GLY A 235 11.70 -20.14 18.83
CA GLY A 235 12.52 -19.11 18.16
C GLY A 235 11.75 -18.11 17.32
N VAL A 236 10.44 -18.29 17.12
CA VAL A 236 9.57 -17.29 16.51
C VAL A 236 8.68 -16.67 17.59
N SER A 237 8.76 -15.35 17.73
CA SER A 237 7.92 -14.61 18.68
C SER A 237 6.82 -13.87 17.90
N VAL A 238 5.57 -14.11 18.30
CA VAL A 238 4.42 -13.33 17.82
C VAL A 238 4.11 -12.27 18.89
N PRO A 239 3.96 -11.00 18.52
CA PRO A 239 3.55 -9.97 19.47
C PRO A 239 2.19 -10.31 20.08
N GLU A 240 2.10 -10.16 21.40
CA GLU A 240 0.83 -10.31 22.12
C GLU A 240 -0.07 -9.10 21.80
N VAL A 241 -1.32 -9.38 21.47
CA VAL A 241 -2.33 -8.34 21.28
C VAL A 241 -2.79 -7.82 22.64
N VAL A 242 -2.92 -6.50 22.79
CA VAL A 242 -3.47 -5.86 23.99
C VAL A 242 -4.93 -5.48 23.70
N PRO A 243 -5.92 -6.33 24.08
CA PRO A 243 -7.31 -6.15 23.67
C PRO A 243 -7.91 -4.81 24.16
N GLU A 244 -7.53 -4.36 25.37
CA GLU A 244 -8.04 -3.13 25.98
C GLU A 244 -7.53 -1.86 25.25
N ARG A 245 -6.59 -2.03 24.34
CA ARG A 245 -5.98 -0.96 23.52
C ARG A 245 -6.10 -1.23 22.03
N SER A 246 -7.03 -2.09 21.64
CA SER A 246 -7.30 -2.47 20.25
C SER A 246 -8.76 -2.22 19.88
N SER A 247 -9.01 -1.79 18.63
CA SER A 247 -10.34 -1.49 18.09
C SER A 247 -10.53 -2.14 16.72
#